data_0603f4d74e5c22a14d7630a6bad72bbe
#
_entry.id   0603f4d74e5c22a14d7630a6bad72bbe
#
_cell.length_a   1.000
_cell.length_b   1.000
_cell.length_c   1.000
_cell.angle_alpha   90.00
_cell.angle_beta   90.00
_cell.angle_gamma   90.00
#
_symmetry.space_group_name_H-M   'P 1'
#
loop_
_entity.id
_entity.type
_entity.pdbx_description
1 polymer ?
#
loop_
_entity_poly.entity_id
_entity_poly.type
_entity_poly.pdbx_seq_one_letter_code
_entity_poly.pdbx_strand_id
1 'polypeptide(L)'
;MFKKLTYFAIFISSALIFAQEEEVVVTGSYIAGSPTDGASPVEIYDRGLIDNIGAINVSDITANMPVDSGSENNADSFTSGATQGRTNVNLRGLGLTSTLVLIDGRRNTFAGSVANDGSVFVDTSAIPTIALERVEVLKEGAA
;
A
#
# COMPACT_ATOMS: atom_id res chain seq x y z
N MET A 1 -51.36 16.16 -16.50
CA MET A 1 -50.12 16.74 -15.98
C MET A 1 -49.40 15.78 -15.04
N PHE A 2 -50.06 15.01 -14.23
CA PHE A 2 -49.49 14.05 -13.25
C PHE A 2 -48.70 12.87 -13.87
N LYS A 3 -49.11 12.33 -15.00
CA LYS A 3 -48.42 11.19 -15.65
C LYS A 3 -47.01 11.50 -16.13
N LYS A 4 -46.73 12.73 -16.54
CA LYS A 4 -45.36 13.14 -16.97
C LYS A 4 -44.40 13.33 -15.79
N LEU A 5 -44.92 13.69 -14.61
CA LEU A 5 -44.14 13.84 -13.40
C LEU A 5 -43.70 12.48 -12.84
N THR A 6 -44.52 11.45 -12.97
CA THR A 6 -44.22 10.09 -12.51
C THR A 6 -43.08 9.46 -13.32
N TYR A 7 -43.03 9.68 -14.64
CA TYR A 7 -41.96 9.17 -15.50
C TYR A 7 -40.60 9.88 -15.21
N PHE A 8 -40.64 11.15 -14.86
CA PHE A 8 -39.45 11.91 -14.48
C PHE A 8 -38.87 11.43 -13.15
N ALA A 9 -39.69 11.09 -12.18
CA ALA A 9 -39.27 10.54 -10.89
C ALA A 9 -38.65 9.15 -11.02
N ILE A 10 -39.16 8.30 -11.92
CA ILE A 10 -38.60 6.96 -12.19
C ILE A 10 -37.23 7.06 -12.89
N PHE A 11 -37.04 8.07 -13.75
CA PHE A 11 -35.76 8.25 -14.47
C PHE A 11 -34.65 8.73 -13.52
N ILE A 12 -34.96 9.52 -12.50
CA ILE A 12 -33.99 9.98 -11.49
C ILE A 12 -33.60 8.82 -10.53
N SER A 13 -34.53 7.92 -10.24
CA SER A 13 -34.26 6.77 -9.36
C SER A 13 -33.26 5.75 -9.98
N SER A 14 -33.16 5.67 -11.31
CA SER A 14 -32.23 4.77 -11.98
C SER A 14 -30.80 5.32 -12.09
N ALA A 15 -30.58 6.60 -11.84
CA ALA A 15 -29.27 7.24 -11.90
C ALA A 15 -28.43 7.11 -10.61
N LEU A 16 -29.00 6.53 -9.55
CA LEU A 16 -28.33 6.36 -8.26
C LEU A 16 -27.78 4.94 -8.04
N ILE A 17 -27.70 4.13 -9.08
CA ILE A 17 -26.88 2.91 -9.03
C ILE A 17 -25.42 3.39 -9.20
N PHE A 18 -24.83 3.85 -8.13
CA PHE A 18 -23.37 3.90 -8.03
C PHE A 18 -22.90 2.46 -8.20
N ALA A 19 -22.20 2.19 -9.28
CA ALA A 19 -21.39 1.00 -9.36
C ALA A 19 -20.41 1.10 -8.18
N GLN A 20 -20.64 0.31 -7.16
CA GLN A 20 -19.65 0.06 -6.14
C GLN A 20 -18.54 -0.66 -6.88
N GLU A 21 -17.46 0.05 -7.15
CA GLU A 21 -16.26 -0.54 -7.73
C GLU A 21 -15.75 -1.51 -6.66
N GLU A 22 -15.95 -2.80 -6.90
CA GLU A 22 -15.49 -3.84 -6.01
C GLU A 22 -13.96 -3.82 -6.07
N GLU A 23 -13.34 -3.40 -4.98
CA GLU A 23 -11.89 -3.31 -4.88
C GLU A 23 -11.30 -4.71 -4.92
N VAL A 24 -10.69 -5.05 -6.04
CA VAL A 24 -10.08 -6.36 -6.25
C VAL A 24 -8.68 -6.36 -5.69
N VAL A 25 -8.45 -7.14 -4.65
CA VAL A 25 -7.13 -7.39 -4.06
C VAL A 25 -6.46 -8.53 -4.79
N VAL A 26 -5.22 -8.32 -5.20
CA VAL A 26 -4.40 -9.31 -5.91
C VAL A 26 -3.30 -9.88 -5.01
N THR A 27 -3.04 -9.23 -3.88
CA THR A 27 -1.98 -9.61 -2.95
C THR A 27 -2.40 -10.81 -2.09
N GLY A 28 -1.57 -11.82 -2.02
CA GLY A 28 -1.78 -12.99 -1.16
C GLY A 28 -2.63 -14.11 -1.74
N SER A 29 -3.20 -13.95 -2.95
CA SER A 29 -3.90 -15.01 -3.66
C SER A 29 -3.88 -14.79 -5.17
N TYR A 30 -3.80 -15.89 -5.94
CA TYR A 30 -4.05 -15.86 -7.39
C TYR A 30 -5.54 -15.69 -7.73
N ILE A 31 -6.41 -15.85 -6.75
CA ILE A 31 -7.85 -15.67 -6.90
C ILE A 31 -8.19 -14.25 -6.45
N ALA A 32 -8.64 -13.42 -7.37
CA ALA A 32 -9.13 -12.10 -7.04
C ALA A 32 -10.33 -12.20 -6.08
N GLY A 33 -10.26 -11.50 -4.97
CA GLY A 33 -11.27 -11.55 -3.92
C GLY A 33 -11.39 -10.23 -3.17
N SER A 34 -12.37 -10.14 -2.29
CA SER A 34 -12.52 -9.01 -1.39
C SER A 34 -11.37 -8.99 -0.36
N PRO A 35 -10.88 -7.80 0.06
CA PRO A 35 -9.84 -7.67 1.08
C PRO A 35 -10.15 -8.39 2.39
N THR A 36 -11.43 -8.59 2.69
CA THR A 36 -11.92 -9.13 3.96
C THR A 36 -12.22 -10.63 3.91
N ASP A 37 -12.28 -11.23 2.73
CA ASP A 37 -12.72 -12.62 2.57
C ASP A 37 -11.60 -13.66 2.68
N GLY A 38 -10.36 -13.20 2.75
CA GLY A 38 -9.19 -14.07 2.90
C GLY A 38 -8.94 -14.51 4.33
N ALA A 39 -8.27 -15.66 4.50
CA ALA A 39 -7.78 -16.12 5.81
C ALA A 39 -6.79 -15.14 6.45
N SER A 40 -6.14 -14.31 5.63
CA SER A 40 -5.24 -13.22 6.03
C SER A 40 -5.72 -11.93 5.40
N PRO A 41 -6.39 -11.07 6.16
CA PRO A 41 -6.91 -9.81 5.62
C PRO A 41 -5.78 -8.90 5.15
N VAL A 42 -5.96 -8.34 3.96
CA VAL A 42 -5.06 -7.36 3.37
C VAL A 42 -5.49 -5.97 3.82
N GLU A 43 -4.56 -5.18 4.33
CA GLU A 43 -4.79 -3.78 4.64
C GLU A 43 -4.46 -2.94 3.41
N ILE A 44 -5.38 -2.04 3.04
CA ILE A 44 -5.26 -1.24 1.84
C ILE A 44 -5.14 0.24 2.21
N TYR A 45 -4.11 0.86 1.66
CA TYR A 45 -3.90 2.31 1.67
C TYR A 45 -4.17 2.81 0.26
N ASP A 46 -5.39 3.25 0.01
CA ASP A 46 -5.80 3.78 -1.28
C ASP A 46 -5.24 5.19 -1.54
N ARG A 47 -5.45 5.70 -2.75
CA ARG A 47 -4.97 7.02 -3.14
C ARG A 47 -5.51 8.12 -2.24
N GLY A 48 -6.79 8.05 -1.85
CA GLY A 48 -7.43 9.04 -0.99
C GLY A 48 -6.80 9.09 0.40
N LEU A 49 -6.48 7.93 0.97
CA LEU A 49 -5.78 7.85 2.26
C LEU A 49 -4.35 8.39 2.14
N ILE A 50 -3.62 8.02 1.08
CA ILE A 50 -2.26 8.50 0.81
C ILE A 50 -2.23 10.03 0.71
N ASP A 51 -3.19 10.63 0.01
CA ASP A 51 -3.31 12.08 -0.11
C ASP A 51 -3.69 12.74 1.22
N ASN A 52 -4.57 12.12 2.00
CA ASN A 52 -4.98 12.62 3.32
C ASN A 52 -3.82 12.62 4.35
N ILE A 53 -2.93 11.64 4.28
CA ILE A 53 -1.72 11.60 5.11
C ILE A 53 -0.73 12.70 4.68
N GLY A 54 -0.86 13.21 3.47
CA GLY A 54 0.07 14.18 2.89
C GLY A 54 1.43 13.55 2.57
N ALA A 55 1.46 12.27 2.24
CA ALA A 55 2.68 11.52 1.97
C ALA A 55 3.40 12.06 0.73
N ILE A 56 4.65 12.46 0.90
CA ILE A 56 5.51 12.95 -0.18
C ILE A 56 6.34 11.79 -0.76
N ASN A 57 6.62 10.78 0.08
CA ASN A 57 7.40 9.59 -0.28
C ASN A 57 6.80 8.35 0.39
N VAL A 58 7.29 7.17 0.03
CA VAL A 58 6.78 5.90 0.56
C VAL A 58 7.06 5.79 2.06
N SER A 59 8.12 6.38 2.58
CA SER A 59 8.41 6.33 4.02
C SER A 59 7.36 7.06 4.86
N ASP A 60 6.72 8.10 4.30
CA ASP A 60 5.63 8.79 5.00
C ASP A 60 4.39 7.88 5.12
N ILE A 61 4.17 7.03 4.11
CA ILE A 61 3.10 6.04 4.14
C ILE A 61 3.42 4.97 5.18
N THR A 62 4.63 4.39 5.13
CA THR A 62 5.03 3.30 6.05
C THR A 62 5.10 3.76 7.50
N ALA A 63 5.51 5.00 7.76
CA ALA A 63 5.51 5.59 9.10
C ALA A 63 4.10 5.70 9.72
N ASN A 64 3.06 5.73 8.88
CA ASN A 64 1.66 5.71 9.31
C ASN A 64 1.06 4.29 9.38
N MET A 65 1.84 3.26 9.04
CA MET A 65 1.41 1.86 9.16
C MET A 65 1.68 1.32 10.56
N PRO A 66 0.66 0.89 11.33
CA PRO A 66 0.88 0.33 12.65
C PRO A 66 1.71 -0.96 12.66
N VAL A 67 1.82 -1.61 11.50
CA VAL A 67 2.56 -2.87 11.34
C VAL A 67 4.03 -2.66 10.96
N ASP A 68 4.42 -1.45 10.59
CA ASP A 68 5.82 -1.13 10.31
C ASP A 68 6.56 -0.86 11.61
N SER A 69 7.65 -1.56 11.85
CA SER A 69 8.43 -1.43 13.08
C SER A 69 9.90 -1.68 12.81
N GLY A 70 10.71 -0.67 13.09
CA GLY A 70 12.15 -0.76 12.92
C GLY A 70 12.61 -0.63 11.48
N SER A 71 11.80 0.00 10.62
CA SER A 71 12.23 0.46 9.31
C SER A 71 13.20 1.62 9.43
N GLU A 72 14.17 1.68 8.54
CA GLU A 72 15.11 2.79 8.45
C GLU A 72 14.52 3.83 7.49
N ASN A 73 13.65 4.70 8.02
CA ASN A 73 12.76 5.54 7.20
C ASN A 73 13.23 6.98 7.03
N ASN A 74 14.37 7.37 7.51
CA ASN A 74 14.85 8.73 7.28
C ASN A 74 16.35 8.76 7.14
N ALA A 75 16.82 9.72 6.38
CA ALA A 75 18.21 10.11 6.31
C ALA A 75 18.66 10.66 7.67
N ASP A 76 18.68 9.82 8.68
CA ASP A 76 19.38 10.15 9.92
C ASP A 76 20.87 10.03 9.65
N SER A 77 21.46 11.18 9.38
CA SER A 77 22.89 11.29 9.08
C SER A 77 23.79 10.86 10.23
N PHE A 78 23.26 10.70 11.43
CA PHE A 78 24.03 10.31 12.60
C PHE A 78 24.04 8.80 12.85
N THR A 79 23.00 8.09 12.43
CA THR A 79 22.83 6.66 12.73
C THR A 79 22.94 5.76 11.52
N SER A 80 22.81 6.27 10.30
CA SER A 80 22.68 5.46 9.09
C SER A 80 23.60 5.92 7.97
N GLY A 81 24.88 5.64 8.10
CA GLY A 81 25.86 5.98 7.06
C GLY A 81 25.66 5.23 5.75
N ALA A 82 25.20 3.99 5.81
CA ALA A 82 25.04 3.13 4.63
C ALA A 82 23.69 3.28 3.91
N THR A 83 22.65 3.70 4.64
CA THR A 83 21.28 3.77 4.14
C THR A 83 20.77 5.19 3.97
N GLN A 84 21.64 6.19 4.10
CA GLN A 84 21.29 7.60 3.92
C GLN A 84 20.55 7.85 2.59
N GLY A 85 19.39 8.53 2.69
CA GLY A 85 18.55 8.83 1.54
C GLY A 85 17.79 7.65 0.96
N ARG A 86 17.82 6.49 1.61
CA ARG A 86 17.06 5.29 1.25
C ARG A 86 16.04 4.97 2.30
N THR A 87 15.02 4.24 1.90
CA THR A 87 13.96 3.79 2.81
C THR A 87 13.68 2.31 2.61
N ASN A 88 13.34 1.64 3.69
CA ASN A 88 12.97 0.23 3.66
C ASN A 88 11.71 0.00 4.49
N VAL A 89 11.17 -1.20 4.42
CA VAL A 89 9.97 -1.60 5.16
C VAL A 89 10.28 -2.84 5.99
N ASN A 90 9.92 -2.78 7.28
CA ASN A 90 10.12 -3.88 8.21
C ASN A 90 8.81 -4.24 8.89
N LEU A 91 8.05 -5.12 8.28
CA LEU A 91 6.75 -5.51 8.81
C LEU A 91 6.92 -6.28 10.14
N ARG A 92 6.26 -5.78 11.19
CA ARG A 92 6.26 -6.35 12.55
C ARG A 92 7.64 -6.49 13.19
N GLY A 93 8.66 -5.79 12.68
CA GLY A 93 10.02 -5.92 13.21
C GLY A 93 10.67 -7.29 12.99
N LEU A 94 10.20 -8.06 12.02
CA LEU A 94 10.70 -9.42 11.74
C LEU A 94 12.02 -9.43 10.96
N GLY A 95 12.54 -8.26 10.68
CA GLY A 95 13.75 -8.06 9.88
C GLY A 95 13.45 -7.74 8.42
N LEU A 96 14.31 -6.93 7.82
CA LEU A 96 14.13 -6.42 6.45
C LEU A 96 14.08 -7.52 5.39
N THR A 97 14.80 -8.61 5.61
CA THR A 97 14.81 -9.78 4.72
C THR A 97 13.52 -10.60 4.77
N SER A 98 12.70 -10.40 5.80
CA SER A 98 11.41 -11.09 5.98
C SER A 98 10.25 -10.32 5.35
N THR A 99 10.49 -9.11 4.84
CA THR A 99 9.49 -8.30 4.14
C THR A 99 9.70 -8.38 2.64
N LEU A 100 8.70 -8.86 1.93
CA LEU A 100 8.67 -8.90 0.48
C LEU A 100 7.99 -7.65 -0.06
N VAL A 101 8.72 -6.88 -0.88
CA VAL A 101 8.17 -5.72 -1.58
C VAL A 101 7.93 -6.08 -3.04
N LEU A 102 6.70 -5.85 -3.50
CA LEU A 102 6.29 -6.04 -4.89
C LEU A 102 5.84 -4.71 -5.49
N ILE A 103 6.16 -4.48 -6.74
CA ILE A 103 5.64 -3.39 -7.55
C ILE A 103 4.89 -4.04 -8.71
N ASP A 104 3.61 -3.73 -8.85
CA ASP A 104 2.72 -4.36 -9.85
C ASP A 104 2.79 -5.90 -9.80
N GLY A 105 2.82 -6.47 -8.60
CA GLY A 105 2.90 -7.90 -8.37
C GLY A 105 4.27 -8.53 -8.68
N ARG A 106 5.28 -7.73 -9.01
CA ARG A 106 6.63 -8.21 -9.37
C ARG A 106 7.64 -7.88 -8.29
N ARG A 107 8.56 -8.80 -8.03
CA ARG A 107 9.68 -8.56 -7.11
C ARG A 107 10.57 -7.46 -7.65
N ASN A 108 10.94 -6.54 -6.76
CA ASN A 108 11.94 -5.53 -7.05
C ASN A 108 13.34 -6.02 -6.67
N THR A 109 14.35 -5.38 -7.22
CA THR A 109 15.75 -5.64 -6.89
C THR A 109 16.12 -5.09 -5.52
N PHE A 110 17.06 -5.74 -4.85
CA PHE A 110 17.63 -5.20 -3.61
C PHE A 110 18.41 -3.92 -3.86
N ALA A 111 18.47 -3.07 -2.84
CA ALA A 111 19.34 -1.90 -2.82
C ALA A 111 20.79 -2.31 -3.02
N GLY A 112 21.57 -1.42 -3.63
CA GLY A 112 23.02 -1.64 -3.82
C GLY A 112 23.85 -1.49 -2.55
N SER A 113 23.22 -1.31 -1.37
CA SER A 113 23.84 -1.28 -0.05
C SER A 113 23.04 -2.13 0.90
N VAL A 114 23.64 -2.46 2.04
CA VAL A 114 22.99 -3.15 3.14
C VAL A 114 22.45 -2.16 4.17
N ALA A 115 21.49 -2.59 4.97
CA ALA A 115 21.00 -1.87 6.14
C ALA A 115 22.04 -1.82 7.27
N ASN A 116 21.75 -1.10 8.33
CA ASN A 116 22.69 -0.97 9.46
C ASN A 116 22.99 -2.30 10.15
N ASP A 117 22.08 -3.25 10.11
CA ASP A 117 22.24 -4.61 10.62
C ASP A 117 22.91 -5.58 9.62
N GLY A 118 23.30 -5.10 8.45
CA GLY A 118 23.86 -5.90 7.37
C GLY A 118 22.83 -6.61 6.48
N SER A 119 21.53 -6.42 6.73
CA SER A 119 20.46 -7.02 5.93
C SER A 119 20.34 -6.39 4.54
N VAL A 120 20.00 -7.20 3.54
CA VAL A 120 19.58 -6.70 2.24
C VAL A 120 18.10 -6.26 2.30
N PHE A 121 17.76 -5.24 1.56
CA PHE A 121 16.40 -4.68 1.52
C PHE A 121 16.06 -4.12 0.15
N VAL A 122 14.79 -3.87 -0.09
CA VAL A 122 14.31 -3.13 -1.27
C VAL A 122 14.22 -1.64 -0.90
N ASP A 123 14.89 -0.81 -1.71
CA ASP A 123 14.83 0.63 -1.54
C ASP A 123 13.50 1.18 -2.08
N THR A 124 12.64 1.61 -1.17
CA THR A 124 11.34 2.17 -1.51
C THR A 124 11.38 3.68 -1.78
N SER A 125 12.52 4.35 -1.51
CA SER A 125 12.68 5.79 -1.79
C SER A 125 12.63 6.12 -3.28
N ALA A 126 12.95 5.15 -4.12
CA ALA A 126 12.92 5.32 -5.57
C ALA A 126 11.49 5.31 -6.17
N ILE A 127 10.46 4.99 -5.36
CA ILE A 127 9.08 4.91 -5.83
C ILE A 127 8.41 6.27 -5.62
N PRO A 128 8.07 7.01 -6.69
CA PRO A 128 7.38 8.28 -6.54
C PRO A 128 5.93 8.07 -6.11
N THR A 129 5.47 8.77 -5.08
CA THR A 129 4.10 8.64 -4.57
C THR A 129 3.03 8.95 -5.60
N ILE A 130 3.30 9.82 -6.56
CA ILE A 130 2.38 10.14 -7.65
C ILE A 130 2.09 8.93 -8.57
N ALA A 131 2.98 7.95 -8.60
CA ALA A 131 2.81 6.73 -9.39
C ALA A 131 2.05 5.65 -8.62
N LEU A 132 1.77 5.85 -7.33
CA LEU A 132 1.05 4.89 -6.50
C LEU A 132 -0.45 5.13 -6.61
N GLU A 133 -1.17 4.10 -7.01
CA GLU A 133 -2.62 4.04 -6.92
C GLU A 133 -3.04 3.61 -5.51
N ARG A 134 -2.40 2.56 -5.00
CA ARG A 134 -2.63 2.02 -3.66
C ARG A 134 -1.42 1.25 -3.16
N VAL A 135 -1.39 1.00 -1.86
CA VAL A 135 -0.44 0.10 -1.21
C VAL A 135 -1.22 -0.99 -0.49
N GLU A 136 -0.93 -2.24 -0.81
CA GLU A 136 -1.54 -3.41 -0.18
C GLU A 136 -0.54 -4.04 0.80
N VAL A 137 -0.97 -4.28 2.03
CA VAL A 137 -0.13 -4.86 3.08
C VAL A 137 -0.72 -6.18 3.55
N LEU A 138 -0.05 -7.28 3.22
CA LEU A 138 -0.35 -8.60 3.74
C LEU A 138 0.47 -8.83 5.01
N LYS A 139 -0.21 -8.93 6.15
CA LYS A 139 0.42 -9.02 7.47
C LYS A 139 0.91 -10.42 7.83
N GLU A 140 0.39 -11.43 7.19
CA GLU A 140 0.67 -12.82 7.48
C GLU A 140 1.17 -13.52 6.22
N GLY A 141 2.30 -14.24 6.36
CA GLY A 141 3.03 -14.82 5.24
C GLY A 141 2.39 -16.07 4.63
N ALA A 142 1.08 -16.09 4.50
CA ALA A 142 0.38 -17.16 3.82
C ALA A 142 -0.17 -16.64 2.50
N ALA A 143 0.64 -16.69 1.47
CA ALA A 143 0.20 -16.49 0.10
C ALA A 143 0.22 -17.84 -0.63
#